data_8f42d785b37721cc87d5e774360bf127
#
_entry.id   8f42d785b37721cc87d5e774360bf127
#
_cell.length_a   1.000
_cell.length_b   1.000
_cell.length_c   1.000
_cell.angle_alpha   90.00
_cell.angle_beta   90.00
_cell.angle_gamma   90.00
#
_symmetry.space_group_name_H-M   'P 1'
#
loop_
_entity.id
_entity.type
_entity.pdbx_description
1 polymer ?
#
loop_
_entity_poly.entity_id
_entity_poly.type
_entity_poly.pdbx_seq_one_letter_code
_entity_poly.pdbx_strand_id
1 'polypeptide(L)'
;MDATSLWPAVAALLLAVGTATLLPDIGHLRTTSAARYSCIDGLRGYLAFAVFLSHSSVWYFYLRSGTWDVPPSNFYTHLGQSSVTLFFMITAFLFWSKLLDGRVQPVDW
;
A
#
# COMPACT_ATOMS: atom_id res chain seq x y z
N MET A 1 -22.58 -8.78 -9.88
CA MET A 1 -21.70 -8.43 -8.75
C MET A 1 -21.80 -6.92 -8.58
N ASP A 2 -22.29 -6.49 -7.45
CA ASP A 2 -22.37 -5.06 -7.17
C ASP A 2 -20.98 -4.55 -6.82
N ALA A 3 -20.45 -3.67 -7.65
CA ALA A 3 -19.10 -3.08 -7.46
C ALA A 3 -18.98 -2.23 -6.19
N THR A 4 -20.09 -1.97 -5.51
CA THR A 4 -20.16 -1.32 -4.21
C THR A 4 -20.05 -2.31 -3.04
N SER A 5 -20.06 -3.62 -3.33
CA SER A 5 -19.97 -4.64 -2.30
C SER A 5 -18.51 -4.76 -1.81
N LEU A 6 -18.33 -5.09 -0.55
CA LEU A 6 -17.01 -5.27 0.05
C LEU A 6 -16.34 -6.60 -0.35
N TRP A 7 -17.09 -7.52 -0.96
CA TRP A 7 -16.62 -8.85 -1.32
C TRP A 7 -15.40 -8.87 -2.23
N PRO A 8 -15.32 -8.07 -3.31
CA PRO A 8 -14.14 -8.05 -4.16
C PRO A 8 -12.88 -7.60 -3.41
N ALA A 9 -13.02 -6.62 -2.53
CA ALA A 9 -11.91 -6.13 -1.71
C ALA A 9 -11.44 -7.21 -0.71
N VAL A 10 -12.37 -7.90 -0.06
CA VAL A 10 -12.06 -9.00 0.86
C VAL A 10 -11.39 -10.17 0.12
N ALA A 11 -11.92 -10.56 -1.04
CA ALA A 11 -11.32 -11.62 -1.85
C ALA A 11 -9.91 -11.27 -2.32
N ALA A 12 -9.69 -10.04 -2.78
CA ALA A 12 -8.37 -9.55 -3.19
C ALA A 12 -7.39 -9.50 -2.01
N LEU A 13 -7.84 -9.08 -0.83
CA LEU A 13 -7.02 -9.08 0.38
C LEU A 13 -6.62 -10.50 0.79
N LEU A 14 -7.57 -11.45 0.78
CA LEU A 14 -7.31 -12.84 1.11
C LEU A 14 -6.33 -13.49 0.11
N LEU A 15 -6.45 -13.19 -1.18
CA LEU A 15 -5.51 -13.65 -2.19
C LEU A 15 -4.12 -13.06 -1.98
N ALA A 16 -4.02 -11.76 -1.67
CA ALA A 16 -2.74 -11.11 -1.41
C ALA A 16 -2.05 -11.68 -0.17
N VAL A 17 -2.78 -11.88 0.93
CA VAL A 17 -2.26 -12.51 2.14
C VAL A 17 -1.91 -13.97 1.88
N GLY A 18 -2.74 -14.71 1.17
CA GLY A 18 -2.48 -16.11 0.83
C GLY A 18 -1.22 -16.29 -0.01
N THR A 19 -1.01 -15.45 -1.03
CA THR A 19 0.21 -15.48 -1.83
C THR A 19 1.45 -15.08 -1.03
N ALA A 20 1.33 -14.09 -0.14
CA ALA A 20 2.43 -13.69 0.74
C ALA A 20 2.84 -14.79 1.72
N THR A 21 1.90 -15.62 2.19
CA THR A 21 2.20 -16.75 3.08
C THR A 21 2.75 -17.98 2.36
N LEU A 22 2.40 -18.15 1.07
CA LEU A 22 2.87 -19.26 0.24
C LEU A 22 4.28 -19.03 -0.34
N LEU A 23 4.81 -17.82 -0.25
CA LEU A 23 6.14 -17.43 -0.74
C LEU A 23 7.07 -17.08 0.44
N PRO A 24 7.40 -18.01 1.35
CA PRO A 24 8.22 -17.72 2.53
C PRO A 24 9.67 -17.36 2.18
N ASP A 25 10.13 -17.74 1.00
CA ASP A 25 11.56 -17.73 0.64
C ASP A 25 12.07 -16.36 0.13
N ILE A 26 11.19 -15.44 -0.23
CA ILE A 26 11.59 -14.09 -0.67
C ILE A 26 12.09 -13.24 0.51
N GLY A 27 11.69 -13.59 1.74
CA GLY A 27 12.11 -12.90 2.96
C GLY A 27 13.56 -13.15 3.36
N HIS A 28 14.15 -14.28 2.98
CA HIS A 28 15.53 -14.64 3.35
C HIS A 28 16.62 -13.87 2.59
N LEU A 29 16.29 -13.23 1.48
CA LEU A 29 17.26 -12.42 0.72
C LEU A 29 17.49 -11.02 1.30
N ARG A 30 16.82 -10.67 2.38
CA ARG A 30 16.88 -9.35 3.03
C ARG A 30 17.43 -9.38 4.46
N THR A 31 18.34 -10.27 4.75
CA THR A 31 19.03 -10.22 6.04
C THR A 31 20.23 -9.28 5.94
N THR A 32 20.20 -8.17 6.62
CA THR A 32 21.20 -7.76 7.61
C THR A 32 21.12 -6.30 8.10
N SER A 33 20.31 -5.43 7.52
CA SER A 33 20.18 -4.06 8.06
C SER A 33 18.74 -3.55 8.20
N ALA A 34 17.76 -4.30 7.72
CA ALA A 34 16.37 -3.84 7.54
C ALA A 34 15.41 -4.26 8.66
N ALA A 35 15.86 -4.97 9.68
CA ALA A 35 14.99 -5.49 10.74
C ALA A 35 14.30 -4.37 11.56
N ARG A 36 14.87 -3.17 11.57
CA ARG A 36 14.38 -2.06 12.40
C ARG A 36 13.05 -1.49 11.92
N TYR A 37 12.73 -1.61 10.63
CA TYR A 37 11.53 -1.02 10.03
C TYR A 37 10.73 -1.99 9.14
N SER A 38 10.94 -3.30 9.28
CA SER A 38 10.26 -4.28 8.41
C SER A 38 8.74 -4.24 8.55
N CYS A 39 8.24 -3.90 9.73
CA CYS A 39 6.82 -3.70 9.99
C CYS A 39 6.25 -2.51 9.19
N ILE A 40 7.03 -1.44 9.07
CA ILE A 40 6.66 -0.22 8.32
C ILE A 40 6.70 -0.49 6.82
N ASP A 41 7.66 -1.27 6.35
CA ASP A 41 7.72 -1.68 4.93
C ASP A 41 6.54 -2.58 4.55
N GLY A 42 6.13 -3.50 5.43
CA GLY A 42 4.92 -4.28 5.26
C GLY A 42 3.65 -3.41 5.19
N LEU A 43 3.54 -2.43 6.07
CA LEU A 43 2.43 -1.48 6.08
C LEU A 43 2.35 -0.67 4.78
N ARG A 44 3.48 -0.25 4.21
CA ARG A 44 3.53 0.42 2.90
C ARG A 44 2.97 -0.45 1.78
N GLY A 45 3.24 -1.76 1.81
CA GLY A 45 2.68 -2.71 0.88
C GLY A 45 1.14 -2.77 0.97
N TYR A 46 0.59 -2.82 2.17
CA TYR A 46 -0.86 -2.77 2.39
C TYR A 46 -1.48 -1.46 1.90
N LEU A 47 -0.84 -0.34 2.16
CA LEU A 47 -1.32 0.97 1.72
C LEU A 47 -1.30 1.09 0.18
N ALA A 48 -0.25 0.61 -0.47
CA ALA A 48 -0.17 0.55 -1.93
C ALA A 48 -1.29 -0.33 -2.52
N PHE A 49 -1.59 -1.47 -1.89
CA PHE A 49 -2.68 -2.33 -2.29
C PHE A 49 -4.05 -1.67 -2.11
N ALA A 50 -4.27 -0.93 -1.03
CA ALA A 50 -5.51 -0.19 -0.80
C ALA A 50 -5.71 0.94 -1.83
N VAL A 51 -4.63 1.63 -2.23
CA VAL A 51 -4.65 2.60 -3.33
C VAL A 51 -5.00 1.91 -4.65
N PHE A 52 -4.42 0.75 -4.93
CA PHE A 52 -4.76 -0.04 -6.12
C PHE A 52 -6.23 -0.41 -6.17
N LEU A 53 -6.82 -0.88 -5.06
CA LEU A 53 -8.25 -1.19 -4.97
C LEU A 53 -9.13 0.03 -5.24
N SER A 54 -8.77 1.19 -4.69
CA SER A 54 -9.48 2.44 -4.93
C SER A 54 -9.46 2.82 -6.41
N HIS A 55 -8.29 2.78 -7.06
CA HIS A 55 -8.18 3.09 -8.48
C HIS A 55 -8.90 2.07 -9.37
N SER A 56 -8.87 0.80 -9.03
CA SER A 56 -9.59 -0.24 -9.73
C SER A 56 -11.10 0.00 -9.69
N SER A 57 -11.62 0.48 -8.55
CA SER A 57 -13.03 0.86 -8.41
C SER A 57 -13.38 2.05 -9.31
N VAL A 58 -12.58 3.12 -9.30
CA VAL A 58 -12.77 4.28 -10.18
C VAL A 58 -12.76 3.86 -11.65
N TRP A 59 -11.80 3.02 -12.04
CA TRP A 59 -11.65 2.53 -13.40
C TRP A 59 -12.87 1.69 -13.85
N TYR A 60 -13.37 0.84 -12.96
CA TYR A 60 -14.56 0.04 -13.23
C TYR A 60 -15.78 0.92 -13.52
N PHE A 61 -16.03 1.96 -12.72
CA PHE A 61 -17.13 2.88 -12.94
C PHE A 61 -16.94 3.73 -14.20
N TYR A 62 -15.71 4.15 -14.47
CA TYR A 62 -15.36 4.88 -15.70
C TYR A 62 -15.70 4.06 -16.96
N LEU A 63 -15.35 2.79 -16.99
CA LEU A 63 -15.67 1.90 -18.13
C LEU A 63 -17.18 1.72 -18.34
N ARG A 64 -17.98 1.86 -17.31
CA ARG A 64 -19.45 1.72 -17.39
C ARG A 64 -20.18 3.03 -17.70
N SER A 65 -19.73 4.14 -17.13
CA SER A 65 -20.40 5.44 -17.25
C SER A 65 -19.80 6.35 -18.31
N GLY A 66 -18.55 6.09 -18.71
CA GLY A 66 -17.80 6.97 -19.61
C GLY A 66 -17.34 8.28 -18.96
N THR A 67 -17.67 8.52 -17.68
CA THR A 67 -17.29 9.71 -16.92
C THR A 67 -16.29 9.33 -15.83
N TRP A 68 -15.21 10.11 -15.73
CA TRP A 68 -14.24 9.97 -14.64
C TRP A 68 -14.78 10.68 -13.42
N ASP A 69 -15.41 9.95 -12.54
CA ASP A 69 -16.01 10.50 -11.32
C ASP A 69 -15.71 9.63 -10.10
N VAL A 70 -15.95 10.19 -8.93
CA VAL A 70 -15.75 9.49 -7.66
C VAL A 70 -16.76 8.33 -7.57
N PRO A 71 -16.30 7.12 -7.20
CA PRO A 71 -17.22 5.99 -7.04
C PRO A 71 -18.34 6.31 -6.04
N PRO A 72 -19.54 5.84 -6.23
CA PRO A 72 -20.66 6.07 -5.30
C PRO A 72 -20.45 5.40 -3.93
N SER A 73 -19.37 4.63 -3.77
CA SER A 73 -19.01 4.00 -2.52
C SER A 73 -18.05 4.88 -1.71
N ASN A 74 -18.53 5.43 -0.62
CA ASN A 74 -17.70 6.19 0.33
C ASN A 74 -16.53 5.36 0.86
N PHE A 75 -16.69 4.05 1.01
CA PHE A 75 -15.63 3.17 1.49
C PHE A 75 -14.39 3.21 0.60
N TYR A 76 -14.54 3.00 -0.71
CA TYR A 76 -13.39 3.00 -1.63
C TYR A 76 -12.76 4.37 -1.79
N THR A 77 -13.54 5.44 -1.69
CA THR A 77 -13.04 6.82 -1.72
C THR A 77 -12.18 7.12 -0.50
N HIS A 78 -12.68 6.82 0.70
CA HIS A 78 -11.93 7.03 1.93
C HIS A 78 -10.72 6.11 2.04
N LEU A 79 -10.83 4.87 1.58
CA LEU A 79 -9.72 3.92 1.55
C LEU A 79 -8.56 4.47 0.71
N GLY A 80 -8.83 5.00 -0.48
CA GLY A 80 -7.83 5.59 -1.35
C GLY A 80 -7.15 6.81 -0.72
N GLN A 81 -7.93 7.78 -0.27
CA GLN A 81 -7.43 9.03 0.31
C GLN A 81 -6.60 8.79 1.57
N SER A 82 -7.10 7.98 2.49
CA SER A 82 -6.40 7.65 3.73
C SER A 82 -5.10 6.90 3.47
N SER A 83 -5.12 5.96 2.53
CA SER A 83 -3.94 5.16 2.19
C SER A 83 -2.84 6.00 1.57
N VAL A 84 -3.17 6.93 0.68
CA VAL A 84 -2.19 7.86 0.08
C VAL A 84 -1.58 8.75 1.17
N THR A 85 -2.41 9.33 2.04
CA THR A 85 -1.94 10.19 3.12
C THR A 85 -0.98 9.46 4.06
N LEU A 86 -1.36 8.26 4.52
CA LEU A 86 -0.52 7.44 5.38
C LEU A 86 0.76 6.99 4.69
N PHE A 87 0.69 6.65 3.41
CA PHE A 87 1.86 6.27 2.62
C PHE A 87 2.89 7.40 2.57
N PHE A 88 2.45 8.64 2.33
CA PHE A 88 3.34 9.79 2.34
C PHE A 88 3.90 10.09 3.73
N MET A 89 3.09 9.99 4.78
CA MET A 89 3.56 10.15 6.17
C MET A 89 4.68 9.16 6.51
N ILE A 90 4.48 7.89 6.20
CA ILE A 90 5.46 6.84 6.46
C ILE A 90 6.74 7.07 5.64
N THR A 91 6.59 7.43 4.36
CA THR A 91 7.73 7.70 3.48
C THR A 91 8.54 8.90 3.99
N ALA A 92 7.88 9.97 4.41
CA ALA A 92 8.54 11.13 5.00
C ALA A 92 9.27 10.79 6.30
N PHE A 93 8.65 9.98 7.16
CA PHE A 93 9.27 9.51 8.41
C PHE A 93 10.53 8.68 8.14
N LEU A 94 10.47 7.72 7.21
CA LEU A 94 11.61 6.89 6.86
C LEU A 94 12.74 7.71 6.23
N PHE A 95 12.40 8.67 5.38
CA PHE A 95 13.38 9.58 4.79
C PHE A 95 14.07 10.43 5.86
N TRP A 96 13.29 11.00 6.78
CA TRP A 96 13.80 11.78 7.90
C TRP A 96 14.72 10.95 8.81
N SER A 97 14.30 9.72 9.14
CA SER A 97 15.11 8.80 9.96
C SER A 97 16.45 8.50 9.30
N LYS A 98 16.47 8.27 7.98
CA LYS A 98 17.72 8.06 7.23
C LYS A 98 18.62 9.29 7.22
N LEU A 99 18.04 10.48 7.11
CA LEU A 99 18.81 11.73 7.17
C LEU A 99 19.48 11.93 8.53
N LEU A 100 18.77 11.58 9.61
CA LEU A 100 19.33 11.68 10.96
C LEU A 100 20.44 10.64 11.18
N ASP A 101 20.25 9.41 10.73
CA ASP A 101 21.27 8.36 10.81
C ASP A 101 22.49 8.70 9.93
N GLY A 102 22.28 9.27 8.75
CA GLY A 102 23.36 9.71 7.84
C GLY A 102 24.19 10.90 8.36
N ARG A 103 23.67 11.67 9.31
CA ARG A 103 24.44 12.73 9.98
C ARG A 103 25.45 12.19 11.01
N VAL A 104 25.29 10.95 11.43
CA VAL A 104 26.17 10.29 12.42
C VAL A 104 27.30 9.54 11.75
N GLN A 105 27.18 9.24 10.46
CA GLN A 105 28.27 8.64 9.68
C GLN A 105 28.64 9.55 8.51
N PRO A 106 29.90 10.02 8.41
CA PRO A 106 30.38 10.69 7.22
C PRO A 106 30.25 9.71 6.05
N VAL A 107 29.48 10.10 5.04
CA VAL A 107 29.39 9.34 3.80
C VAL A 107 30.72 9.50 3.08
N ASP A 108 31.56 8.48 3.12
CA ASP A 108 32.69 8.36 2.22
C ASP A 108 32.13 8.09 0.80
N TRP A 109 32.38 9.05 -0.08
CA TRP A 109 32.00 8.99 -1.50
C TRP A 109 32.99 8.10 -2.27
#